data_4d5040f5a1e2efd8a967e0a91ef89bb2
#
_entry.id   4d5040f5a1e2efd8a967e0a91ef89bb2
#
_cell.length_a   1.000
_cell.length_b   1.000
_cell.length_c   1.000
_cell.angle_alpha   90.00
_cell.angle_beta   90.00
_cell.angle_gamma   90.00
#
_symmetry.space_group_name_H-M   'P 1'
#
loop_
_entity.id
_entity.type
_entity.pdbx_description
1 polymer ?
#
loop_
_entity_poly.entity_id
_entity_poly.type
_entity_poly.pdbx_seq_one_letter_code
_entity_poly.pdbx_strand_id
1 'polypeptide(L)'
;MIEEHDAAINALDFKSDIPFVFDKICSEKNIYVLHPYNFGWAGFLTVVDPDGKPLESLSDKPLGFELKVAEYVLGYQAFWMQPQEWLDKVVKQYQREEGANPPPQLSVASWITAGLCTQALFNIATGKEVKRFPKFYFSSLLQ
;
A
#
# COMPACT_ATOMS: atom_id res chain seq x y z
N MET A 1 -0.94 11.94 20.21
CA MET A 1 -0.88 13.26 19.56
C MET A 1 -1.07 13.06 18.05
N ILE A 2 -2.28 12.63 17.66
CA ILE A 2 -2.70 12.48 16.23
C ILE A 2 -3.82 13.50 15.93
N GLU A 3 -4.18 14.33 16.90
CA GLU A 3 -5.19 15.37 16.78
C GLU A 3 -4.67 16.49 15.89
N GLU A 4 -5.53 17.10 15.10
CA GLU A 4 -5.23 18.21 14.18
C GLU A 4 -4.44 17.82 12.90
N HIS A 5 -4.54 16.55 12.45
CA HIS A 5 -3.95 16.11 11.19
C HIS A 5 -5.06 15.68 10.22
N ASP A 6 -4.90 16.01 8.94
CA ASP A 6 -5.85 15.63 7.90
C ASP A 6 -5.48 14.28 7.27
N ALA A 7 -4.20 13.92 7.31
CA ALA A 7 -3.68 12.69 6.74
C ALA A 7 -2.47 12.16 7.51
N ALA A 8 -2.30 10.85 7.47
CA ALA A 8 -1.16 10.14 8.03
C ALA A 8 -0.57 9.16 7.00
N ILE A 9 0.71 8.85 7.12
CA ILE A 9 1.37 7.81 6.33
C ILE A 9 1.66 6.62 7.24
N ASN A 10 1.09 5.47 6.92
CA ASN A 10 1.38 4.21 7.60
C ASN A 10 2.44 3.45 6.81
N ALA A 11 3.69 3.62 7.19
CA ALA A 11 4.85 2.92 6.64
C ALA A 11 5.45 1.95 7.67
N LEU A 12 4.63 1.42 8.58
CA LEU A 12 5.02 0.48 9.61
C LEU A 12 5.12 -0.95 9.04
N ASP A 13 6.05 -1.73 9.56
CA ASP A 13 6.17 -3.15 9.22
C ASP A 13 5.02 -3.97 9.82
N PHE A 14 4.46 -4.88 9.05
CA PHE A 14 3.40 -5.80 9.50
C PHE A 14 3.97 -7.02 10.27
N LYS A 15 4.82 -6.77 11.25
CA LYS A 15 5.33 -7.80 12.19
C LYS A 15 4.38 -8.04 13.38
N SER A 16 3.39 -7.16 13.54
CA SER A 16 2.36 -7.19 14.58
C SER A 16 1.10 -6.51 14.05
N ASP A 17 0.06 -6.40 14.88
CA ASP A 17 -1.18 -5.70 14.57
C ASP A 17 -1.09 -4.17 14.67
N ILE A 18 0.04 -3.63 15.09
CA ILE A 18 0.25 -2.18 15.27
C ILE A 18 -0.17 -1.36 14.05
N PRO A 19 0.14 -1.73 12.79
CA PRO A 19 -0.33 -0.99 11.63
C PRO A 19 -1.86 -0.91 11.54
N PHE A 20 -2.59 -1.97 11.86
CA PHE A 20 -4.05 -1.99 11.87
C PHE A 20 -4.63 -1.15 13.02
N VAL A 21 -4.01 -1.22 14.21
CA VAL A 21 -4.38 -0.37 15.33
C VAL A 21 -4.19 1.11 14.99
N PHE A 22 -3.09 1.45 14.32
CA PHE A 22 -2.84 2.81 13.83
C PHE A 22 -3.94 3.28 12.87
N ASP A 23 -4.31 2.46 11.89
CA ASP A 23 -5.36 2.78 10.93
C ASP A 23 -6.71 3.01 11.64
N LYS A 24 -7.05 2.16 12.59
CA LYS A 24 -8.27 2.29 13.38
C LYS A 24 -8.31 3.61 14.16
N ILE A 25 -7.21 3.98 14.82
CA ILE A 25 -7.12 5.25 15.55
C ILE A 25 -7.26 6.45 14.60
N CYS A 26 -6.67 6.38 13.41
CA CYS A 26 -6.81 7.41 12.39
C CYS A 26 -8.26 7.54 11.90
N SER A 27 -8.93 6.41 11.62
CA SER A 27 -10.35 6.38 11.24
C SER A 27 -11.23 7.03 12.31
N GLU A 28 -11.07 6.66 13.58
CA GLU A 28 -11.82 7.25 14.71
C GLU A 28 -11.62 8.78 14.86
N LYS A 29 -10.52 9.30 14.32
CA LYS A 29 -10.18 10.73 14.32
C LYS A 29 -10.44 11.44 12.99
N ASN A 30 -11.11 10.77 12.06
CA ASN A 30 -11.40 11.29 10.72
C ASN A 30 -10.16 11.68 9.90
N ILE A 31 -9.09 10.88 10.01
CA ILE A 31 -7.80 11.10 9.35
C ILE A 31 -7.63 10.09 8.21
N TYR A 32 -7.30 10.58 7.03
CA TYR A 32 -6.91 9.72 5.89
C TYR A 32 -5.59 9.00 6.16
N VAL A 33 -5.50 7.72 5.80
CA VAL A 33 -4.26 6.96 5.92
C VAL A 33 -3.72 6.56 4.56
N LEU A 34 -2.50 6.96 4.28
CA LEU A 34 -1.75 6.57 3.09
C LEU A 34 -0.96 5.30 3.38
N HIS A 35 -1.13 4.28 2.55
CA HIS A 35 -0.41 3.01 2.63
C HIS A 35 0.54 2.86 1.43
N PRO A 36 1.80 3.27 1.57
CA PRO A 36 2.83 3.08 0.55
C PRO A 36 3.46 1.69 0.63
N TYR A 37 3.69 1.06 -0.52
CA TYR A 37 4.45 -0.21 -0.61
C TYR A 37 5.47 -0.14 -1.75
N ASN A 38 6.64 -0.69 -1.50
CA ASN A 38 7.70 -0.83 -2.47
C ASN A 38 7.70 -2.26 -3.02
N PHE A 39 7.38 -2.42 -4.30
CA PHE A 39 7.37 -3.72 -4.99
C PHE A 39 8.53 -3.81 -5.98
N GLY A 40 9.78 -3.76 -5.49
CA GLY A 40 10.97 -3.86 -6.33
C GLY A 40 11.09 -2.72 -7.33
N TRP A 41 10.61 -2.91 -8.56
CA TRP A 41 10.64 -1.92 -9.64
C TRP A 41 9.38 -1.05 -9.71
N ALA A 42 8.45 -1.25 -8.78
CA ALA A 42 7.20 -0.52 -8.75
C ALA A 42 6.93 0.12 -7.39
N GLY A 43 6.30 1.29 -7.42
CA GLY A 43 5.68 1.92 -6.27
C GLY A 43 4.17 1.70 -6.28
N PHE A 44 3.62 1.43 -5.11
CA PHE A 44 2.19 1.33 -4.86
C PHE A 44 1.78 2.33 -3.79
N LEU A 45 0.59 2.87 -3.94
CA LEU A 45 -0.07 3.69 -2.92
C LEU A 45 -1.57 3.48 -2.96
N THR A 46 -2.17 3.22 -1.81
CA THR A 46 -3.61 3.39 -1.62
C THR A 46 -3.88 4.36 -0.48
N VAL A 47 -5.03 5.04 -0.52
CA VAL A 47 -5.48 5.94 0.54
C VAL A 47 -6.71 5.31 1.18
N VAL A 48 -6.67 5.08 2.47
CA VAL A 48 -7.82 4.62 3.25
C VAL A 48 -8.59 5.82 3.74
N ASP A 49 -9.85 5.90 3.33
CA ASP A 49 -10.80 6.91 3.79
C ASP A 49 -11.22 6.59 5.24
N PRO A 50 -11.32 7.57 6.15
CA PRO A 50 -11.78 7.32 7.51
C PRO A 50 -13.10 6.55 7.62
N ASP A 51 -14.05 6.85 6.74
CA ASP A 51 -15.36 6.17 6.67
C ASP A 51 -15.39 5.03 5.63
N GLY A 52 -14.24 4.74 5.02
CA GLY A 52 -14.11 3.77 3.94
C GLY A 52 -13.89 2.34 4.41
N LYS A 53 -13.70 1.46 3.44
CA LYS A 53 -13.33 0.07 3.72
C LYS A 53 -11.90 0.02 4.27
N PRO A 54 -11.65 -0.62 5.41
CA PRO A 54 -10.31 -0.73 5.98
C PRO A 54 -9.41 -1.65 5.14
N LEU A 55 -8.12 -1.39 5.12
CA LEU A 55 -7.14 -2.18 4.39
C LEU A 55 -7.02 -3.61 4.94
N GLU A 56 -7.20 -3.80 6.26
CA GLU A 56 -7.25 -5.11 6.91
C GLU A 56 -8.33 -6.05 6.34
N SER A 57 -9.28 -5.53 5.56
CA SER A 57 -10.25 -6.37 4.84
C SER A 57 -9.63 -7.27 3.78
N LEU A 58 -8.35 -7.07 3.41
CA LEU A 58 -7.59 -8.00 2.57
C LEU A 58 -7.11 -9.22 3.34
N SER A 59 -6.77 -9.05 4.62
CA SER A 59 -6.39 -10.10 5.56
C SER A 59 -6.36 -9.53 6.98
N ASP A 60 -6.88 -10.28 7.93
CA ASP A 60 -6.81 -9.97 9.37
C ASP A 60 -5.47 -10.39 10.00
N LYS A 61 -4.59 -11.04 9.22
CA LYS A 61 -3.29 -11.48 9.68
C LYS A 61 -2.23 -10.46 9.30
N PRO A 62 -1.52 -9.86 10.27
CA PRO A 62 -0.48 -8.89 9.97
C PRO A 62 0.74 -9.54 9.30
N LEU A 63 1.16 -10.71 9.76
CA LEU A 63 2.33 -11.37 9.21
C LEU A 63 2.13 -11.75 7.73
N GLY A 64 3.01 -11.21 6.88
CA GLY A 64 2.92 -11.41 5.43
C GLY A 64 1.83 -10.57 4.75
N PHE A 65 1.34 -9.53 5.41
CA PHE A 65 0.29 -8.66 4.88
C PHE A 65 0.73 -7.97 3.58
N GLU A 66 1.98 -7.57 3.46
CA GLU A 66 2.55 -6.96 2.25
C GLU A 66 2.41 -7.90 1.05
N LEU A 67 2.55 -9.20 1.28
CA LEU A 67 2.33 -10.20 0.23
C LEU A 67 0.86 -10.25 -0.21
N LYS A 68 -0.08 -10.10 0.73
CA LYS A 68 -1.52 -10.00 0.41
C LYS A 68 -1.85 -8.77 -0.41
N VAL A 69 -1.19 -7.65 -0.13
CA VAL A 69 -1.33 -6.44 -0.95
C VAL A 69 -0.76 -6.69 -2.36
N ALA A 70 0.39 -7.34 -2.49
CA ALA A 70 0.95 -7.70 -3.80
C ALA A 70 0.03 -8.63 -4.60
N GLU A 71 -0.53 -9.67 -3.96
CA GLU A 71 -1.52 -10.58 -4.57
C GLU A 71 -2.77 -9.81 -5.03
N TYR A 72 -3.24 -8.87 -4.22
CA TYR A 72 -4.37 -8.02 -4.56
C TYR A 72 -4.08 -7.16 -5.80
N VAL A 73 -2.90 -6.53 -5.87
CA VAL A 73 -2.46 -5.75 -7.05
C VAL A 73 -2.43 -6.63 -8.30
N LEU A 74 -1.83 -7.82 -8.21
CA LEU A 74 -1.74 -8.76 -9.33
C LEU A 74 -3.13 -9.17 -9.84
N GLY A 75 -4.04 -9.51 -8.94
CA GLY A 75 -5.42 -9.87 -9.29
C GLY A 75 -6.17 -8.72 -9.95
N TYR A 76 -6.04 -7.51 -9.40
CA TYR A 76 -6.68 -6.31 -9.94
C TYR A 76 -6.15 -5.98 -11.34
N GLN A 77 -4.83 -5.99 -11.54
CA GLN A 77 -4.21 -5.70 -12.84
C GLN A 77 -4.57 -6.76 -13.89
N ALA A 78 -4.57 -8.03 -13.51
CA ALA A 78 -4.98 -9.11 -14.40
C ALA A 78 -6.45 -8.98 -14.84
N PHE A 79 -7.34 -8.62 -13.93
CA PHE A 79 -8.76 -8.38 -14.22
C PHE A 79 -8.95 -7.27 -15.28
N TRP A 80 -8.13 -6.23 -15.23
CA TRP A 80 -8.18 -5.11 -16.19
C TRP A 80 -7.27 -5.32 -17.41
N MET A 81 -6.89 -6.57 -17.70
CA MET A 81 -6.04 -6.94 -18.87
C MET A 81 -4.67 -6.23 -18.90
N GLN A 82 -4.14 -5.95 -17.72
CA GLN A 82 -2.80 -5.33 -17.52
C GLN A 82 -1.93 -6.20 -16.60
N PRO A 83 -1.67 -7.49 -16.95
CA PRO A 83 -0.93 -8.39 -16.08
C PRO A 83 0.50 -7.90 -15.84
N GLN A 84 0.96 -8.04 -14.61
CA GLN A 84 2.32 -7.68 -14.19
C GLN A 84 3.15 -8.97 -14.03
N GLU A 85 3.58 -9.55 -15.14
CA GLU A 85 4.26 -10.86 -15.15
C GLU A 85 5.54 -10.89 -14.32
N TRP A 86 6.31 -9.80 -14.33
CA TRP A 86 7.53 -9.69 -13.54
C TRP A 86 7.24 -9.74 -12.04
N LEU A 87 6.19 -9.03 -11.58
CA LEU A 87 5.80 -9.01 -10.18
C LEU A 87 5.25 -10.36 -9.75
N ASP A 88 4.46 -11.02 -10.59
CA ASP A 88 3.95 -12.37 -10.33
C ASP A 88 5.09 -13.38 -10.15
N LYS A 89 6.14 -13.30 -10.98
CA LYS A 89 7.35 -14.14 -10.84
C LYS A 89 8.06 -13.88 -9.50
N VAL A 90 8.23 -12.61 -9.13
CA VAL A 90 8.89 -12.23 -7.86
C VAL A 90 8.07 -12.70 -6.66
N VAL A 91 6.76 -12.50 -6.66
CA VAL A 91 5.86 -12.96 -5.59
C VAL A 91 5.92 -14.48 -5.43
N LYS A 92 5.83 -15.23 -6.53
CA LYS A 92 5.93 -16.70 -6.51
C LYS A 92 7.28 -17.20 -6.02
N GLN A 93 8.36 -16.52 -6.39
CA GLN A 93 9.70 -16.86 -5.88
C GLN A 93 9.78 -16.61 -4.38
N TYR A 94 9.35 -15.45 -3.91
CA TYR A 94 9.34 -15.10 -2.50
C TYR A 94 8.52 -16.08 -1.65
N GLN A 95 7.37 -16.52 -2.16
CA GLN A 95 6.55 -17.55 -1.49
C GLN A 95 7.28 -18.89 -1.36
N ARG A 96 8.07 -19.30 -2.38
CA ARG A 96 8.85 -20.55 -2.35
C ARG A 96 10.01 -20.49 -1.36
N GLU A 97 10.55 -19.31 -1.14
CA GLU A 97 11.64 -19.08 -0.16
C GLU A 97 11.13 -18.99 1.28
N GLU A 98 9.81 -19.21 1.50
CA GLU A 98 9.14 -19.21 2.82
C GLU A 98 9.40 -17.92 3.64
N GLY A 99 9.70 -16.81 2.98
CA GLY A 99 10.00 -15.56 3.65
C GLY A 99 11.32 -15.56 4.43
N ALA A 100 12.25 -16.45 4.10
CA ALA A 100 13.55 -16.57 4.77
C ALA A 100 14.37 -15.28 4.72
N ASN A 101 14.14 -14.43 3.71
CA ASN A 101 14.76 -13.13 3.57
C ASN A 101 13.70 -12.02 3.50
N PRO A 102 14.02 -10.80 3.99
CA PRO A 102 13.12 -9.67 3.79
C PRO A 102 12.98 -9.38 2.27
N PRO A 103 11.80 -8.93 1.82
CA PRO A 103 11.62 -8.59 0.42
C PRO A 103 12.61 -7.51 -0.01
N PRO A 104 13.23 -7.63 -1.20
CA PRO A 104 14.20 -6.66 -1.68
C PRO A 104 13.51 -5.30 -1.91
N GLN A 105 14.08 -4.26 -1.30
CA GLN A 105 13.63 -2.89 -1.51
C GLN A 105 14.62 -2.16 -2.42
N LEU A 106 14.19 -1.81 -3.62
CA LEU A 106 14.99 -1.03 -4.54
C LEU A 106 14.71 0.47 -4.35
N SER A 107 15.76 1.27 -4.45
CA SER A 107 15.63 2.74 -4.36
C SER A 107 14.67 3.31 -5.39
N VAL A 108 14.58 2.70 -6.56
CA VAL A 108 13.60 3.06 -7.62
C VAL A 108 12.17 3.04 -7.09
N ALA A 109 11.75 1.94 -6.46
CA ALA A 109 10.41 1.84 -5.88
C ALA A 109 10.18 2.90 -4.80
N SER A 110 11.18 3.16 -3.95
CA SER A 110 11.09 4.16 -2.89
C SER A 110 10.87 5.56 -3.45
N TRP A 111 11.57 5.94 -4.52
CA TRP A 111 11.37 7.25 -5.17
C TRP A 111 9.99 7.37 -5.82
N ILE A 112 9.52 6.33 -6.52
CA ILE A 112 8.18 6.31 -7.11
C ILE A 112 7.13 6.45 -6.01
N THR A 113 7.24 5.65 -4.95
CA THR A 113 6.30 5.64 -3.83
C THR A 113 6.28 6.99 -3.11
N ALA A 114 7.43 7.60 -2.86
CA ALA A 114 7.51 8.93 -2.26
C ALA A 114 6.82 9.99 -3.13
N GLY A 115 7.00 9.95 -4.45
CA GLY A 115 6.32 10.83 -5.38
C GLY A 115 4.79 10.65 -5.36
N LEU A 116 4.32 9.41 -5.31
CA LEU A 116 2.88 9.10 -5.18
C LEU A 116 2.31 9.64 -3.86
N CYS A 117 3.01 9.44 -2.74
CA CYS A 117 2.61 9.98 -1.44
C CYS A 117 2.52 11.50 -1.45
N THR A 118 3.55 12.17 -1.96
CA THR A 118 3.58 13.65 -2.07
C THR A 118 2.40 14.16 -2.88
N GLN A 119 2.10 13.55 -4.03
CA GLN A 119 0.97 13.95 -4.86
C GLN A 119 -0.37 13.72 -4.16
N ALA A 120 -0.54 12.59 -3.48
CA ALA A 120 -1.76 12.28 -2.75
C ALA A 120 -1.99 13.26 -1.59
N LEU A 121 -0.96 13.56 -0.80
CA LEU A 121 -1.02 14.56 0.27
C LEU A 121 -1.39 15.94 -0.25
N PHE A 122 -0.77 16.38 -1.36
CA PHE A 122 -1.12 17.63 -2.01
C PHE A 122 -2.58 17.66 -2.46
N ASN A 123 -3.07 16.58 -3.03
CA ASN A 123 -4.47 16.48 -3.47
C ASN A 123 -5.43 16.55 -2.27
N ILE A 124 -5.16 15.83 -1.19
CA ILE A 124 -5.96 15.89 0.05
C ILE A 124 -5.98 17.32 0.58
N ALA A 125 -4.82 17.94 0.75
CA ALA A 125 -4.68 19.28 1.30
C ALA A 125 -5.36 20.37 0.43
N THR A 126 -5.52 20.13 -0.86
CA THR A 126 -6.15 21.07 -1.80
C THR A 126 -7.57 20.69 -2.22
N GLY A 127 -8.17 19.68 -1.57
CA GLY A 127 -9.53 19.21 -1.86
C GLY A 127 -9.71 18.56 -3.23
N LYS A 128 -8.62 18.06 -3.83
CA LYS A 128 -8.65 17.33 -5.09
C LYS A 128 -8.90 15.85 -4.86
N GLU A 129 -9.44 15.18 -5.89
CA GLU A 129 -9.67 13.74 -5.80
C GLU A 129 -8.39 12.92 -5.64
N VAL A 130 -8.49 11.87 -4.82
CA VAL A 130 -7.48 10.81 -4.67
C VAL A 130 -8.13 9.45 -4.89
N LYS A 131 -7.34 8.49 -5.38
CA LYS A 131 -7.80 7.10 -5.42
C LYS A 131 -7.84 6.56 -4.00
N ARG A 132 -9.01 6.12 -3.57
CA ARG A 132 -9.25 5.55 -2.24
C ARG A 132 -9.42 4.04 -2.35
N PHE A 133 -8.96 3.29 -1.37
CA PHE A 133 -9.15 1.85 -1.30
C PHE A 133 -10.65 1.50 -1.51
N PRO A 134 -10.98 0.53 -2.38
CA PRO A 134 -10.12 -0.48 -3.00
C PRO A 134 -9.34 -0.03 -4.26
N LYS A 135 -9.46 1.20 -4.74
CA LYS A 135 -8.62 1.72 -5.81
C LYS A 135 -7.24 2.11 -5.28
N PHE A 136 -6.25 2.11 -6.16
CA PHE A 136 -4.86 2.43 -5.81
C PHE A 136 -4.11 3.10 -6.96
N TYR A 137 -2.95 3.62 -6.65
CA TYR A 137 -1.93 4.03 -7.61
C TYR A 137 -0.89 2.93 -7.70
N PHE A 138 -0.50 2.59 -8.90
CA PHE A 138 0.58 1.64 -9.17
C PHE A 138 1.38 2.17 -10.35
N SER A 139 2.69 2.30 -10.17
CA SER A 139 3.61 2.75 -11.21
C SER A 139 4.81 1.83 -11.23
N SER A 140 5.09 1.24 -12.40
CA SER A 140 6.20 0.33 -12.63
C SER A 140 7.08 0.83 -13.75
N LEU A 141 8.41 0.65 -13.62
CA LEU A 141 9.35 0.86 -14.71
C LEU A 141 9.50 -0.38 -15.61
N LEU A 142 9.02 -1.53 -15.15
CA LEU A 142 8.95 -2.75 -15.94
C LEU A 142 7.53 -2.93 -16.50
N GLN A 143 7.47 -3.35 -17.74
CA GLN A 143 6.23 -3.70 -18.45
C GLN A 143 6.07 -5.21 -18.52
#